data_93f91cbb970839d9627e7f1dce52b35a
#
_entry.id   93f91cbb970839d9627e7f1dce52b35a
#
_cell.length_a   1.000
_cell.length_b   1.000
_cell.length_c   1.000
_cell.angle_alpha   90.00
_cell.angle_beta   90.00
_cell.angle_gamma   90.00
#
_symmetry.space_group_name_H-M   'P 1'
#
loop_
_entity.id
_entity.type
_entity.pdbx_description
1 polymer ?
#
loop_
_entity_poly.entity_id
_entity_poly.type
_entity_poly.pdbx_seq_one_letter_code
_entity_poly.pdbx_strand_id
1 'polypeptide(L)'
;ITTTTGLDPTFVFSNTSDSGTGGTGTVAAYQINTGLDTTISGNGWNAGTWGRGTWNSSTDLTASGQMLRIWSHDNFGEDLLINDRDGNIYYWNKTDGTGVRAKTLDSLSGANSPPTSAKIVMVSDKDRHIITFGCDPQSSADQDPLLIRFGNQGSVLSWQAEATNTAGDLTLGSGSQIVAAIETKQQILVFTDVSLHAMQFLGPPFTFGINMVSDNLTIIGPLGAINVEDTVFWMGQKEFYSYSGAV
;
A
#
# COMPACT_ATOMS: atom_id res chain seq x y z
N ILE A 1 -31.14 8.41 -10.38
CA ILE A 1 -30.04 7.43 -10.38
C ILE A 1 -30.32 6.51 -9.20
N THR A 2 -30.87 5.35 -9.47
CA THR A 2 -31.06 4.30 -8.46
C THR A 2 -29.77 3.50 -8.40
N THR A 3 -28.98 3.74 -7.37
CA THR A 3 -27.85 2.87 -7.04
C THR A 3 -28.41 1.60 -6.42
N THR A 4 -28.40 0.52 -7.14
CA THR A 4 -28.57 -0.80 -6.55
C THR A 4 -27.26 -1.19 -5.90
N THR A 5 -27.34 -1.44 -4.60
CA THR A 5 -26.33 -1.97 -3.68
C THR A 5 -25.05 -2.51 -4.33
N GLY A 6 -23.96 -1.77 -4.12
CA GLY A 6 -22.58 -2.30 -4.29
C GLY A 6 -22.08 -2.49 -5.72
N LEU A 7 -22.84 -2.11 -6.73
CA LEU A 7 -22.43 -2.19 -8.12
C LEU A 7 -22.19 -0.79 -8.68
N ASP A 8 -21.17 -0.63 -9.48
CA ASP A 8 -20.93 0.57 -10.27
C ASP A 8 -22.18 0.97 -11.04
N PRO A 9 -22.52 2.26 -11.12
CA PRO A 9 -23.67 2.70 -11.90
C PRO A 9 -23.51 2.25 -13.36
N THR A 10 -24.39 1.36 -13.79
CA THR A 10 -24.43 0.93 -15.18
C THR A 10 -25.16 1.99 -15.97
N PHE A 11 -24.46 2.74 -16.79
CA PHE A 11 -25.07 3.64 -17.76
C PHE A 11 -25.56 2.80 -18.94
N VAL A 12 -26.86 2.75 -19.09
CA VAL A 12 -27.48 2.15 -20.27
C VAL A 12 -27.70 3.26 -21.29
N PHE A 13 -26.93 3.23 -22.36
CA PHE A 13 -27.20 4.07 -23.53
C PHE A 13 -28.30 3.37 -24.37
N SER A 14 -29.51 3.92 -24.41
CA SER A 14 -30.49 3.52 -25.35
C SER A 14 -30.47 4.45 -26.58
N ASN A 15 -30.15 3.92 -27.72
CA ASN A 15 -30.29 4.64 -28.98
C ASN A 15 -31.76 4.61 -29.42
N THR A 16 -32.42 5.74 -29.37
CA THR A 16 -33.86 5.83 -29.71
C THR A 16 -34.14 6.20 -31.16
N SER A 17 -33.14 6.45 -31.98
CA SER A 17 -33.38 6.89 -33.35
C SER A 17 -32.21 6.70 -34.30
N ASP A 18 -31.61 5.52 -34.36
CA ASP A 18 -30.54 5.28 -35.31
C ASP A 18 -30.90 4.16 -36.28
N SER A 19 -30.79 4.47 -37.57
CA SER A 19 -30.88 3.49 -38.67
C SER A 19 -29.49 2.94 -39.05
N GLY A 20 -28.47 3.17 -38.23
CA GLY A 20 -27.10 2.71 -38.44
C GLY A 20 -26.77 1.43 -37.68
N THR A 21 -25.70 0.77 -38.09
CA THR A 21 -25.15 -0.42 -37.42
C THR A 21 -24.73 -0.07 -35.98
N GLY A 22 -25.35 -0.70 -35.00
CA GLY A 22 -25.21 -0.35 -33.59
C GLY A 22 -23.79 -0.34 -33.12
N GLY A 23 -23.33 0.81 -32.68
CA GLY A 23 -22.08 0.94 -31.95
C GLY A 23 -22.24 0.39 -30.52
N THR A 24 -21.37 -0.50 -30.12
CA THR A 24 -21.30 -0.98 -28.74
C THR A 24 -20.49 0.04 -27.93
N GLY A 25 -21.15 0.82 -27.09
CA GLY A 25 -20.46 1.66 -26.12
C GLY A 25 -19.93 0.82 -24.96
N THR A 26 -18.64 0.85 -24.73
CA THR A 26 -18.05 0.24 -23.54
C THR A 26 -17.90 1.31 -22.45
N VAL A 27 -18.58 1.11 -21.33
CA VAL A 27 -18.39 1.96 -20.15
C VAL A 27 -17.34 1.30 -19.28
N ALA A 28 -16.18 1.95 -19.10
CA ALA A 28 -15.20 1.55 -18.12
C ALA A 28 -15.57 2.17 -16.77
N ALA A 29 -15.73 1.35 -15.74
CA ALA A 29 -15.88 1.85 -14.38
C ALA A 29 -14.54 2.39 -13.88
N TYR A 30 -14.54 3.66 -13.45
CA TYR A 30 -13.38 4.32 -12.89
C TYR A 30 -13.36 4.33 -11.36
N GLN A 31 -14.34 3.71 -10.75
CA GLN A 31 -14.52 3.73 -9.31
C GLN A 31 -14.22 2.35 -8.74
N ILE A 32 -13.34 2.29 -7.77
CA ILE A 32 -13.09 1.09 -6.96
C ILE A 32 -14.04 1.14 -5.77
N ASN A 33 -14.70 0.03 -5.45
CA ASN A 33 -15.47 -0.08 -4.21
C ASN A 33 -14.55 0.12 -3.02
N THR A 34 -14.79 1.17 -2.25
CA THR A 34 -13.98 1.55 -1.09
C THR A 34 -14.40 0.88 0.21
N GLY A 35 -15.36 -0.02 0.17
CA GLY A 35 -15.86 -0.73 1.34
C GLY A 35 -17.28 -1.29 1.12
N LEU A 36 -17.83 -1.87 2.15
CA LEU A 36 -19.22 -2.35 2.18
C LEU A 36 -20.18 -1.20 2.49
N ASP A 37 -21.33 -1.17 1.83
CA ASP A 37 -22.42 -0.22 2.11
C ASP A 37 -23.01 -0.41 3.51
N THR A 38 -22.82 -1.58 4.10
CA THR A 38 -23.26 -1.92 5.46
C THR A 38 -22.16 -2.61 6.23
N THR A 39 -21.82 -2.06 7.38
CA THR A 39 -20.91 -2.69 8.34
C THR A 39 -21.70 -3.71 9.16
N ILE A 40 -21.38 -4.99 9.02
CA ILE A 40 -21.93 -6.04 9.89
C ILE A 40 -20.91 -6.27 10.99
N SER A 41 -21.23 -5.83 12.20
CA SER A 41 -20.38 -6.01 13.36
C SER A 41 -20.49 -7.42 13.93
N GLY A 42 -19.41 -8.18 13.86
CA GLY A 42 -19.15 -9.34 14.68
C GLY A 42 -19.99 -10.60 14.46
N ASN A 43 -19.56 -11.67 15.13
CA ASN A 43 -20.28 -12.92 15.31
C ASN A 43 -21.07 -12.86 16.63
N GLY A 44 -22.31 -13.28 16.63
CA GLY A 44 -23.08 -13.45 17.87
C GLY A 44 -24.54 -13.08 17.74
N TRP A 45 -25.22 -13.14 18.86
CA TRP A 45 -26.61 -12.74 18.99
C TRP A 45 -26.75 -11.24 18.63
N ASN A 46 -27.67 -10.94 17.72
CA ASN A 46 -27.89 -9.57 17.21
C ASN A 46 -26.84 -9.06 16.20
N ALA A 47 -25.98 -9.92 15.68
CA ALA A 47 -25.06 -9.56 14.61
C ALA A 47 -25.74 -9.68 13.23
N GLY A 48 -26.53 -8.68 12.85
CA GLY A 48 -27.24 -8.63 11.55
C GLY A 48 -28.63 -9.25 11.55
N THR A 49 -29.19 -9.46 10.34
CA THR A 49 -30.57 -9.93 10.17
C THR A 49 -30.76 -11.38 10.56
N TRP A 50 -31.93 -11.70 11.16
CA TRP A 50 -32.35 -13.07 11.40
C TRP A 50 -32.47 -13.87 10.11
N GLY A 51 -32.10 -15.14 10.14
CA GLY A 51 -32.20 -16.02 8.98
C GLY A 51 -30.98 -16.02 8.05
N ARG A 52 -29.83 -15.53 8.51
CA ARG A 52 -28.58 -15.69 7.79
C ARG A 52 -28.04 -17.11 7.93
N GLY A 53 -27.97 -17.80 6.81
CA GLY A 53 -27.46 -19.17 6.76
C GLY A 53 -28.46 -20.22 7.23
N THR A 54 -28.07 -21.49 7.09
CA THR A 54 -28.85 -22.65 7.53
C THR A 54 -28.54 -22.97 9.00
N TRP A 55 -29.45 -23.66 9.68
CA TRP A 55 -29.23 -24.16 11.02
C TRP A 55 -27.91 -24.97 11.09
N ASN A 56 -27.09 -24.66 12.08
CA ASN A 56 -25.79 -25.32 12.31
C ASN A 56 -24.72 -25.04 11.22
N SER A 57 -24.88 -23.99 10.41
CA SER A 57 -23.80 -23.48 9.56
C SER A 57 -23.27 -22.18 10.12
N SER A 58 -21.94 -22.02 10.16
CA SER A 58 -21.33 -20.73 10.41
C SER A 58 -21.75 -19.80 9.25
N THR A 59 -22.26 -18.65 9.58
CA THR A 59 -22.46 -17.59 8.55
C THR A 59 -21.09 -17.21 8.04
N ASP A 60 -20.92 -17.27 6.73
CA ASP A 60 -19.68 -16.78 6.12
C ASP A 60 -19.60 -15.26 6.33
N LEU A 61 -18.81 -14.88 7.33
CA LEU A 61 -18.61 -13.50 7.74
C LEU A 61 -17.35 -12.90 7.11
N THR A 62 -17.06 -13.24 5.88
CA THR A 62 -16.00 -12.63 5.11
C THR A 62 -16.08 -11.10 5.09
N ALA A 63 -17.22 -10.56 5.45
CA ALA A 63 -17.45 -9.11 5.52
C ALA A 63 -17.18 -8.47 6.90
N SER A 64 -17.08 -9.23 7.97
CA SER A 64 -16.98 -8.67 9.34
C SER A 64 -15.59 -8.20 9.74
N GLY A 65 -14.61 -8.44 8.92
CA GLY A 65 -13.22 -8.06 9.16
C GLY A 65 -12.66 -7.03 8.20
N GLN A 66 -13.49 -6.36 7.41
CA GLN A 66 -12.98 -5.31 6.54
C GLN A 66 -12.57 -4.09 7.38
N MET A 67 -11.27 -3.99 7.60
CA MET A 67 -10.68 -2.78 8.15
C MET A 67 -10.83 -1.62 7.16
N LEU A 68 -10.87 -0.40 7.68
CA LEU A 68 -10.81 0.80 6.85
C LEU A 68 -9.63 0.66 5.88
N ARG A 69 -9.91 0.79 4.59
CA ARG A 69 -8.88 0.73 3.57
C ARG A 69 -8.01 1.98 3.67
N ILE A 70 -6.73 1.79 3.92
CA ILE A 70 -5.73 2.85 4.01
C ILE A 70 -4.88 2.80 2.76
N TRP A 71 -4.69 3.94 2.14
CA TRP A 71 -3.88 4.10 0.94
C TRP A 71 -2.58 4.81 1.27
N SER A 72 -1.48 4.34 0.72
CA SER A 72 -0.24 5.08 0.58
C SER A 72 -0.01 5.44 -0.88
N HIS A 73 0.53 6.60 -1.14
CA HIS A 73 0.85 7.06 -2.49
C HIS A 73 2.07 7.97 -2.45
N ASP A 74 2.80 7.97 -3.54
CA ASP A 74 3.97 8.83 -3.70
C ASP A 74 4.26 9.08 -5.18
N ASN A 75 5.00 10.14 -5.46
CA ASN A 75 5.34 10.54 -6.82
C ASN A 75 6.69 9.98 -7.24
N PHE A 76 6.74 9.32 -8.38
CA PHE A 76 7.98 8.93 -9.03
C PHE A 76 8.26 9.86 -10.22
N GLY A 77 8.73 11.08 -9.91
CA GLY A 77 8.80 12.16 -10.87
C GLY A 77 7.40 12.75 -11.18
N GLU A 78 6.91 12.56 -12.39
CA GLU A 78 5.55 12.98 -12.77
C GLU A 78 4.53 11.85 -12.71
N ASP A 79 5.00 10.62 -12.48
CA ASP A 79 4.20 9.41 -12.37
C ASP A 79 3.76 9.16 -10.92
N LEU A 80 2.74 8.36 -10.73
CA LEU A 80 2.16 8.11 -9.42
C LEU A 80 2.26 6.62 -9.04
N LEU A 81 2.76 6.36 -7.85
CA LEU A 81 2.68 5.07 -7.18
C LEU A 81 1.55 5.10 -6.15
N ILE A 82 0.78 4.03 -6.10
CA ILE A 82 -0.37 3.91 -5.20
C ILE A 82 -0.37 2.49 -4.65
N ASN A 83 -0.62 2.35 -3.36
CA ASN A 83 -0.76 1.05 -2.71
C ASN A 83 -1.95 1.08 -1.76
N ASP A 84 -2.81 0.10 -1.86
CA ASP A 84 -3.78 -0.20 -0.82
C ASP A 84 -3.09 -1.10 0.22
N ARG A 85 -3.11 -0.69 1.47
CA ARG A 85 -2.42 -1.38 2.56
C ARG A 85 -2.77 -2.88 2.58
N ASP A 86 -1.74 -3.72 2.64
CA ASP A 86 -1.83 -5.19 2.53
C ASP A 86 -2.38 -5.67 1.17
N GLY A 87 -2.31 -4.83 0.15
CA GLY A 87 -2.79 -5.11 -1.20
C GLY A 87 -1.78 -4.74 -2.27
N ASN A 88 -2.27 -4.59 -3.49
CA ASN A 88 -1.46 -4.40 -4.67
C ASN A 88 -0.77 -3.03 -4.71
N ILE A 89 0.33 -2.98 -5.45
CA ILE A 89 1.05 -1.75 -5.74
C ILE A 89 0.74 -1.38 -7.18
N TYR A 90 0.23 -0.17 -7.39
CA TYR A 90 -0.17 0.34 -8.70
C TYR A 90 0.77 1.45 -9.14
N TYR A 91 1.01 1.50 -10.43
CA TYR A 91 1.75 2.56 -11.11
C TYR A 91 0.88 3.20 -12.18
N TRP A 92 0.78 4.52 -12.15
CA TRP A 92 0.12 5.33 -13.16
C TRP A 92 1.13 6.22 -13.84
N ASN A 93 1.22 6.11 -15.17
CA ASN A 93 2.11 6.92 -15.97
C ASN A 93 1.38 8.17 -16.46
N LYS A 94 1.94 9.33 -16.21
CA LYS A 94 1.38 10.63 -16.64
C LYS A 94 1.15 10.69 -18.14
N THR A 95 2.05 10.10 -18.95
CA THR A 95 1.94 10.17 -20.42
C THR A 95 0.73 9.40 -20.96
N ASP A 96 0.22 8.42 -20.23
CA ASP A 96 -0.99 7.68 -20.60
C ASP A 96 -2.27 8.52 -20.41
N GLY A 97 -2.18 9.62 -19.65
CA GLY A 97 -3.28 10.53 -19.38
C GLY A 97 -4.30 9.96 -18.36
N THR A 98 -5.22 10.84 -17.95
CA THR A 98 -6.23 10.51 -16.91
C THR A 98 -7.31 9.53 -17.36
N GLY A 99 -7.39 9.23 -18.66
CA GLY A 99 -8.31 8.23 -19.21
C GLY A 99 -7.82 6.78 -19.06
N VAL A 100 -6.57 6.58 -18.64
CA VAL A 100 -5.98 5.24 -18.48
C VAL A 100 -5.81 4.94 -16.99
N ARG A 101 -6.21 3.74 -16.59
CA ARG A 101 -6.08 3.28 -15.19
C ARG A 101 -4.63 2.95 -14.87
N ALA A 102 -4.26 3.13 -13.59
CA ALA A 102 -3.03 2.59 -13.04
C ALA A 102 -2.98 1.05 -13.23
N LYS A 103 -1.79 0.55 -13.48
CA LYS A 103 -1.50 -0.88 -13.65
C LYS A 103 -0.76 -1.37 -12.42
N THR A 104 -0.93 -2.65 -12.07
CA THR A 104 -0.11 -3.26 -11.01
C THR A 104 1.35 -3.37 -11.47
N LEU A 105 2.31 -3.25 -10.56
CA LEU A 105 3.74 -3.26 -10.90
C LEU A 105 4.14 -4.54 -11.64
N ASP A 106 3.60 -5.68 -11.24
CA ASP A 106 3.85 -6.99 -11.85
C ASP A 106 3.30 -7.12 -13.27
N SER A 107 2.27 -6.34 -13.62
CA SER A 107 1.67 -6.32 -14.96
C SER A 107 2.39 -5.41 -15.95
N LEU A 108 3.38 -4.63 -15.50
CA LEU A 108 4.14 -3.75 -16.37
C LEU A 108 5.06 -4.56 -17.29
N SER A 109 5.08 -4.19 -18.57
CA SER A 109 5.97 -4.86 -19.54
C SER A 109 7.44 -4.63 -19.17
N GLY A 110 8.18 -5.72 -19.02
CA GLY A 110 9.59 -5.67 -18.61
C GLY A 110 9.81 -5.62 -17.09
N ALA A 111 8.76 -5.73 -16.28
CA ALA A 111 8.90 -5.83 -14.85
C ALA A 111 9.67 -7.10 -14.44
N ASN A 112 10.69 -6.92 -13.61
CA ASN A 112 11.55 -8.01 -13.14
C ASN A 112 11.39 -8.16 -11.62
N SER A 113 10.56 -9.13 -11.22
CA SER A 113 10.30 -9.51 -9.83
C SER A 113 9.85 -8.36 -8.89
N PRO A 114 8.93 -7.47 -9.30
CA PRO A 114 8.41 -6.46 -8.38
C PRO A 114 7.61 -7.12 -7.25
N PRO A 115 7.49 -6.47 -6.09
CA PRO A 115 6.56 -6.92 -5.05
C PRO A 115 5.12 -6.81 -5.56
N THR A 116 4.31 -7.82 -5.21
CA THR A 116 2.90 -7.89 -5.60
C THR A 116 1.99 -7.33 -4.53
N SER A 117 2.45 -7.31 -3.28
CA SER A 117 1.71 -6.74 -2.14
C SER A 117 2.63 -5.98 -1.20
N ALA A 118 2.11 -4.95 -0.54
CA ALA A 118 2.85 -4.21 0.47
C ALA A 118 1.90 -3.53 1.47
N LYS A 119 2.44 -3.18 2.64
CA LYS A 119 1.75 -2.31 3.60
C LYS A 119 1.86 -0.85 3.24
N ILE A 120 3.01 -0.43 2.75
CA ILE A 120 3.31 0.97 2.41
C ILE A 120 4.23 1.00 1.21
N VAL A 121 3.98 1.92 0.28
CA VAL A 121 4.90 2.31 -0.79
C VAL A 121 5.39 3.73 -0.56
N MET A 122 6.65 3.98 -0.87
CA MET A 122 7.31 5.27 -0.75
C MET A 122 8.37 5.42 -1.84
N VAL A 123 8.63 6.62 -2.27
CA VAL A 123 9.75 6.98 -3.14
C VAL A 123 10.75 7.78 -2.30
N SER A 124 12.01 7.36 -2.30
CA SER A 124 13.06 8.18 -1.71
C SER A 124 13.34 9.37 -2.61
N ASP A 125 13.02 10.57 -2.15
CA ASP A 125 13.17 11.82 -2.89
C ASP A 125 14.62 12.09 -3.29
N LYS A 126 15.55 11.75 -2.41
CA LYS A 126 16.97 12.01 -2.59
C LYS A 126 17.62 11.04 -3.58
N ASP A 127 17.27 9.78 -3.49
CA ASP A 127 18.00 8.71 -4.18
C ASP A 127 17.16 8.06 -5.28
N ARG A 128 15.89 8.46 -5.43
CA ARG A 128 14.94 7.96 -6.42
C ARG A 128 14.81 6.44 -6.47
N HIS A 129 14.77 5.83 -5.30
CA HIS A 129 14.40 4.44 -5.14
C HIS A 129 12.93 4.33 -4.77
N ILE A 130 12.23 3.38 -5.36
CA ILE A 130 10.91 2.98 -4.89
C ILE A 130 11.14 1.95 -3.79
N ILE A 131 10.54 2.19 -2.63
CA ILE A 131 10.70 1.35 -1.45
C ILE A 131 9.34 0.84 -1.02
N THR A 132 9.25 -0.45 -0.73
CA THR A 132 8.04 -1.10 -0.23
C THR A 132 8.31 -1.70 1.14
N PHE A 133 7.39 -1.49 2.06
CA PHE A 133 7.49 -1.93 3.45
C PHE A 133 6.45 -2.98 3.76
N GLY A 134 6.84 -4.05 4.46
CA GLY A 134 5.97 -5.17 4.76
C GLY A 134 5.42 -5.78 3.48
N CYS A 135 6.28 -6.29 2.63
CA CYS A 135 5.95 -6.75 1.28
C CYS A 135 6.25 -8.24 1.11
N ASP A 136 5.85 -8.81 -0.01
CA ASP A 136 6.19 -10.17 -0.37
C ASP A 136 7.66 -10.30 -0.81
N PRO A 137 8.36 -11.37 -0.40
CA PRO A 137 9.70 -11.66 -0.85
C PRO A 137 9.72 -12.08 -2.32
N GLN A 138 10.89 -11.98 -2.97
CA GLN A 138 11.05 -12.33 -4.37
C GLN A 138 10.68 -13.80 -4.69
N SER A 139 10.75 -14.68 -3.70
CA SER A 139 10.54 -16.13 -3.85
C SER A 139 9.13 -16.62 -3.54
N SER A 140 8.27 -15.76 -3.00
CA SER A 140 6.92 -16.12 -2.56
C SER A 140 5.97 -14.94 -2.75
N ALA A 141 4.69 -15.22 -2.95
CA ALA A 141 3.62 -14.22 -2.91
C ALA A 141 3.07 -13.99 -1.49
N ASP A 142 3.54 -14.73 -0.49
CA ASP A 142 3.15 -14.54 0.89
C ASP A 142 3.88 -13.34 1.47
N GLN A 143 3.13 -12.36 1.94
CA GLN A 143 3.66 -11.12 2.47
C GLN A 143 4.43 -11.36 3.78
N ASP A 144 5.67 -10.87 3.85
CA ASP A 144 6.44 -10.79 5.08
C ASP A 144 6.25 -9.39 5.70
N PRO A 145 5.61 -9.28 6.87
CA PRO A 145 5.31 -7.99 7.49
C PRO A 145 6.52 -7.19 7.96
N LEU A 146 7.72 -7.78 7.99
CA LEU A 146 8.97 -7.13 8.39
C LEU A 146 9.95 -6.91 7.24
N LEU A 147 9.62 -7.35 6.04
CA LEU A 147 10.45 -7.21 4.86
C LEU A 147 10.32 -5.82 4.25
N ILE A 148 11.45 -5.26 3.87
CA ILE A 148 11.56 -4.02 3.09
C ILE A 148 12.23 -4.39 1.78
N ARG A 149 11.64 -4.04 0.64
CA ARG A 149 12.26 -4.19 -0.67
C ARG A 149 12.40 -2.84 -1.34
N PHE A 150 13.47 -2.65 -2.06
CA PHE A 150 13.71 -1.44 -2.84
C PHE A 150 14.12 -1.82 -4.26
N GLY A 151 13.52 -1.10 -5.22
CA GLY A 151 13.81 -1.25 -6.63
C GLY A 151 15.16 -0.65 -7.00
N ASN A 152 15.62 -0.91 -8.22
CA ASN A 152 16.82 -0.26 -8.76
C ASN A 152 16.61 1.25 -8.92
N GLN A 153 17.63 2.03 -8.64
CA GLN A 153 17.59 3.49 -8.70
C GLN A 153 17.04 4.01 -10.02
N GLY A 154 16.04 4.86 -9.94
CA GLY A 154 15.42 5.48 -11.11
C GLY A 154 14.58 4.55 -11.98
N SER A 155 14.32 3.30 -11.56
CA SER A 155 13.55 2.30 -12.31
C SER A 155 12.32 1.84 -11.55
N VAL A 156 11.21 1.80 -12.25
CA VAL A 156 9.95 1.18 -11.79
C VAL A 156 9.97 -0.34 -12.00
N LEU A 157 10.75 -0.81 -12.97
CA LEU A 157 10.64 -2.19 -13.50
C LEU A 157 11.61 -3.18 -12.86
N SER A 158 12.76 -2.71 -12.38
CA SER A 158 13.86 -3.58 -11.95
C SER A 158 13.87 -3.73 -10.42
N TRP A 159 13.46 -4.90 -9.94
CA TRP A 159 13.35 -5.22 -8.52
C TRP A 159 14.16 -6.44 -8.09
N GLN A 160 14.66 -7.19 -9.05
CA GLN A 160 15.57 -8.31 -8.76
C GLN A 160 16.94 -7.78 -8.36
N ALA A 161 17.42 -8.21 -7.18
CA ALA A 161 18.76 -7.86 -6.72
C ALA A 161 19.82 -8.56 -7.59
N GLU A 162 20.71 -7.77 -8.15
CA GLU A 162 21.82 -8.23 -8.99
C GLU A 162 23.09 -7.46 -8.63
N ALA A 163 24.25 -8.04 -8.90
CA ALA A 163 25.54 -7.37 -8.61
C ALA A 163 25.75 -6.05 -9.37
N THR A 164 24.96 -5.81 -10.43
CA THR A 164 25.08 -4.65 -11.32
C THR A 164 24.03 -3.59 -11.08
N ASN A 165 23.09 -3.80 -10.16
CA ASN A 165 22.03 -2.86 -9.85
C ASN A 165 22.00 -2.51 -8.36
N THR A 166 21.09 -1.61 -7.98
CA THR A 166 20.93 -1.15 -6.60
C THR A 166 19.66 -1.71 -5.94
N ALA A 167 18.95 -2.62 -6.62
CA ALA A 167 17.81 -3.30 -6.04
C ALA A 167 18.24 -4.25 -4.93
N GLY A 168 17.39 -4.42 -3.92
CA GLY A 168 17.68 -5.30 -2.80
C GLY A 168 16.53 -5.38 -1.81
N ASP A 169 16.83 -6.04 -0.70
CA ASP A 169 15.89 -6.21 0.40
C ASP A 169 16.59 -6.15 1.76
N LEU A 170 15.83 -5.83 2.79
CA LEU A 170 16.25 -5.81 4.19
C LEU A 170 15.10 -6.34 5.04
N THR A 171 15.42 -7.20 6.01
CA THR A 171 14.42 -7.68 6.97
C THR A 171 14.69 -7.09 8.35
N LEU A 172 13.65 -6.57 9.01
CA LEU A 172 13.77 -6.06 10.37
C LEU A 172 13.86 -7.21 11.36
N GLY A 173 14.77 -7.08 12.33
CA GLY A 173 14.98 -8.09 13.38
C GLY A 173 14.12 -7.90 14.62
N SER A 174 13.27 -6.86 14.68
CA SER A 174 12.46 -6.54 15.86
C SER A 174 11.05 -6.10 15.47
N GLY A 175 10.06 -6.58 16.20
CA GLY A 175 8.65 -6.36 15.95
C GLY A 175 7.97 -7.54 15.29
N SER A 176 6.66 -7.43 15.10
CA SER A 176 5.84 -8.41 14.37
C SER A 176 5.40 -7.89 13.00
N GLN A 177 5.36 -6.59 12.83
CA GLN A 177 5.00 -5.95 11.56
C GLN A 177 5.47 -4.51 11.48
N ILE A 178 5.69 -4.04 10.27
CA ILE A 178 5.87 -2.62 9.98
C ILE A 178 4.51 -1.93 10.02
N VAL A 179 4.40 -0.88 10.83
CA VAL A 179 3.17 -0.11 11.01
C VAL A 179 3.18 1.15 10.17
N ALA A 180 4.29 1.91 10.21
CA ALA A 180 4.43 3.18 9.50
C ALA A 180 5.87 3.36 9.00
N ALA A 181 6.02 4.16 7.96
CA ALA A 181 7.31 4.66 7.48
C ALA A 181 7.16 6.14 7.16
N ILE A 182 8.17 6.94 7.48
CA ILE A 182 8.19 8.38 7.22
C ILE A 182 9.57 8.84 6.78
N GLU A 183 9.62 9.60 5.70
CA GLU A 183 10.88 10.14 5.18
C GLU A 183 11.24 11.45 5.87
N THR A 184 12.52 11.58 6.19
CA THR A 184 13.19 12.81 6.60
C THR A 184 14.28 13.16 5.60
N LYS A 185 14.90 14.32 5.71
CA LYS A 185 15.96 14.74 4.78
C LYS A 185 17.17 13.79 4.71
N GLN A 186 17.43 13.03 5.75
CA GLN A 186 18.65 12.23 5.84
C GLN A 186 18.38 10.73 5.91
N GLN A 187 17.19 10.34 6.34
CA GLN A 187 16.87 8.95 6.62
C GLN A 187 15.36 8.71 6.57
N ILE A 188 14.99 7.46 6.45
CA ILE A 188 13.61 7.01 6.55
C ILE A 188 13.44 6.35 7.91
N LEU A 189 12.50 6.84 8.70
CA LEU A 189 12.12 6.22 9.96
C LEU A 189 11.08 5.14 9.71
N VAL A 190 11.37 3.93 10.15
CA VAL A 190 10.51 2.76 10.00
C VAL A 190 10.05 2.32 11.37
N PHE A 191 8.73 2.37 11.58
CA PHE A 191 8.09 2.01 12.84
C PHE A 191 7.52 0.61 12.73
N THR A 192 7.91 -0.24 13.66
CA THR A 192 7.21 -1.49 13.91
C THR A 192 6.18 -1.30 15.04
N ASP A 193 5.51 -2.36 15.41
CA ASP A 193 4.60 -2.37 16.57
C ASP A 193 5.32 -2.15 17.92
N VAL A 194 6.64 -2.38 18.00
CA VAL A 194 7.41 -2.30 19.26
C VAL A 194 8.72 -1.52 19.14
N SER A 195 9.19 -1.19 17.94
CA SER A 195 10.51 -0.60 17.73
C SER A 195 10.53 0.47 16.64
N LEU A 196 11.55 1.32 16.71
CA LEU A 196 11.87 2.33 15.72
C LEU A 196 13.21 2.02 15.08
N HIS A 197 13.24 2.06 13.76
CA HIS A 197 14.45 1.87 12.96
C HIS A 197 14.70 3.10 12.09
N ALA A 198 15.97 3.40 11.85
CA ALA A 198 16.41 4.41 10.90
C ALA A 198 17.09 3.74 9.72
N MET A 199 16.52 3.92 8.54
CA MET A 199 17.03 3.43 7.26
C MET A 199 17.72 4.58 6.53
N GLN A 200 18.95 4.35 6.06
CA GLN A 200 19.77 5.36 5.40
C GLN A 200 20.31 4.82 4.08
N PHE A 201 20.42 5.70 3.09
CA PHE A 201 21.12 5.39 1.85
C PHE A 201 22.64 5.43 2.10
N LEU A 202 23.29 4.31 1.86
CA LEU A 202 24.75 4.15 2.03
C LEU A 202 25.50 4.21 0.69
N GLY A 203 24.79 4.02 -0.40
CA GLY A 203 25.37 3.84 -1.72
C GLY A 203 25.97 2.46 -1.95
N PRO A 204 26.38 2.17 -3.20
CA PRO A 204 26.95 0.87 -3.55
C PRO A 204 28.16 0.51 -2.67
N PRO A 205 28.33 -0.77 -2.28
CA PRO A 205 27.54 -1.93 -2.71
C PRO A 205 26.29 -2.22 -1.87
N PHE A 206 26.05 -1.52 -0.77
CA PHE A 206 25.01 -1.87 0.20
C PHE A 206 23.65 -1.18 -0.05
N THR A 207 23.57 -0.20 -0.92
CA THR A 207 22.42 0.64 -1.24
C THR A 207 21.80 1.28 0.00
N PHE A 208 21.13 0.51 0.85
CA PHE A 208 20.55 0.97 2.12
C PHE A 208 21.08 0.17 3.29
N GLY A 209 21.22 0.86 4.43
CA GLY A 209 21.48 0.26 5.73
C GLY A 209 20.37 0.63 6.70
N ILE A 210 20.13 -0.23 7.68
CA ILE A 210 19.13 0.00 8.71
C ILE A 210 19.72 -0.19 10.09
N ASN A 211 19.42 0.74 10.99
CA ASN A 211 19.85 0.70 12.39
C ASN A 211 18.62 0.82 13.29
N MET A 212 18.57 0.02 14.34
CA MET A 212 17.55 0.16 15.37
C MET A 212 17.87 1.38 16.24
N VAL A 213 16.91 2.29 16.34
CA VAL A 213 17.01 3.51 17.18
C VAL A 213 16.54 3.20 18.60
N SER A 214 15.43 2.47 18.71
CA SER A 214 14.86 2.04 19.98
C SER A 214 14.05 0.77 19.82
N ASP A 215 14.06 -0.08 20.85
CA ASP A 215 13.37 -1.36 20.91
C ASP A 215 12.11 -1.34 21.80
N ASN A 216 11.75 -0.19 22.33
CA ASN A 216 10.60 -0.03 23.22
C ASN A 216 9.78 1.22 22.87
N LEU A 217 9.42 1.35 21.63
CA LEU A 217 8.59 2.44 21.13
C LEU A 217 7.39 1.90 20.38
N THR A 218 6.23 2.48 20.65
CA THR A 218 5.00 2.15 19.96
C THR A 218 4.53 3.31 19.12
N ILE A 219 3.82 3.01 18.05
CA ILE A 219 3.05 3.98 17.26
C ILE A 219 1.58 3.56 17.25
N ILE A 220 0.66 4.53 17.34
CA ILE A 220 -0.77 4.24 17.46
C ILE A 220 -1.37 3.70 16.16
N GLY A 221 -0.77 3.99 15.02
CA GLY A 221 -1.26 3.53 13.73
C GLY A 221 -0.46 4.07 12.55
N PRO A 222 -0.81 3.66 11.33
CA PRO A 222 -0.05 3.95 10.12
C PRO A 222 0.13 5.44 9.80
N LEU A 223 -0.82 6.27 10.21
CA LEU A 223 -0.80 7.72 10.01
C LEU A 223 -0.51 8.47 11.31
N GLY A 224 0.03 7.80 12.31
CA GLY A 224 0.31 8.35 13.64
C GLY A 224 1.58 9.21 13.72
N ALA A 225 2.34 9.38 12.66
CA ALA A 225 3.58 10.16 12.62
C ALA A 225 3.53 11.26 11.56
N ILE A 226 4.21 12.37 11.84
CA ILE A 226 4.37 13.50 10.91
C ILE A 226 5.78 14.06 10.99
N ASN A 227 6.36 14.41 9.84
CA ASN A 227 7.64 15.10 9.75
C ASN A 227 7.40 16.62 9.62
N VAL A 228 7.99 17.38 10.51
CA VAL A 228 7.97 18.85 10.52
C VAL A 228 9.39 19.36 10.65
N GLU A 229 9.89 20.01 9.62
CA GLU A 229 11.24 20.61 9.59
C GLU A 229 12.35 19.63 10.05
N ASP A 230 12.28 18.39 9.56
CA ASP A 230 13.24 17.32 9.88
C ASP A 230 13.15 16.75 11.31
N THR A 231 12.14 17.15 12.04
CA THR A 231 11.77 16.54 13.32
C THR A 231 10.48 15.72 13.12
N VAL A 232 10.53 14.45 13.45
CA VAL A 232 9.38 13.57 13.35
C VAL A 232 8.68 13.51 14.70
N PHE A 233 7.40 13.82 14.71
CA PHE A 233 6.52 13.69 15.87
C PHE A 233 5.56 12.54 15.65
N TRP A 234 5.32 11.74 16.67
CA TRP A 234 4.31 10.68 16.59
C TRP A 234 3.59 10.44 17.90
N MET A 235 2.43 9.83 17.77
CA MET A 235 1.63 9.39 18.88
C MET A 235 1.88 7.91 19.14
N GLY A 236 2.37 7.58 20.32
CA GLY A 236 2.40 6.22 20.83
C GLY A 236 1.08 5.85 21.53
N GLN A 237 1.02 4.68 22.11
CA GLN A 237 -0.19 4.23 22.82
C GLN A 237 -0.43 4.98 24.14
N LYS A 238 0.63 5.51 24.77
CA LYS A 238 0.56 6.17 26.08
C LYS A 238 1.14 7.58 26.08
N GLU A 239 2.07 7.87 25.18
CA GLU A 239 2.90 9.07 25.18
C GLU A 239 3.04 9.63 23.77
N PHE A 240 3.45 10.88 23.66
CA PHE A 240 3.86 11.54 22.43
C PHE A 240 5.38 11.56 22.39
N TYR A 241 5.94 11.30 21.22
CA TYR A 241 7.37 11.25 21.00
C TYR A 241 7.81 12.22 19.91
N SER A 242 9.07 12.59 19.95
CA SER A 242 9.71 13.33 18.87
C SER A 242 11.10 12.76 18.60
N TYR A 243 11.52 12.82 17.35
CA TYR A 243 12.83 12.39 16.89
C TYR A 243 13.48 13.49 16.04
N SER A 244 14.63 13.96 16.47
CA SER A 244 15.48 14.91 15.75
C SER A 244 16.94 14.45 15.69
N GLY A 245 17.16 13.13 15.49
CA GLY A 245 18.46 12.46 15.57
C GLY A 245 18.64 11.62 16.83
N ALA A 246 17.81 11.82 17.85
CA ALA A 246 17.64 10.99 19.05
C ALA A 246 16.19 11.06 19.50
N VAL A 247 15.72 10.02 20.16
CA VAL A 247 14.37 9.94 20.76
C VAL A 247 14.38 10.57 22.15
#